data_9fd4b385f1c8ad67a4b1be0de7e6e32f
#
_entry.id   9fd4b385f1c8ad67a4b1be0de7e6e32f
#
_cell.length_a   1.000
_cell.length_b   1.000
_cell.length_c   1.000
_cell.angle_alpha   90.00
_cell.angle_beta   90.00
_cell.angle_gamma   90.00
#
_symmetry.space_group_name_H-M   'P 1'
#
loop_
_entity.id
_entity.type
_entity.pdbx_description
1 polymer ?
#
loop_
_entity_poly.entity_id
_entity_poly.type
_entity_poly.pdbx_seq_one_letter_code
_entity_poly.pdbx_strand_id
1 'polypeptide(L)'
;NDWSKTVRANANSGTISDTKIKQQEYWTAFRKHALDRKVAFKVQKPLPQHWTNIAIGKSGFHLSLIVNSAKNEIRIDLEINSPTAKQDFDTLKSKYEEDARIAISPDLEWCRLDSRKSSMVRLSASHNFLNQSNHEIQFDWFIEYIEKFINFFKPKIQLL
;
A
#
# COMPACT_ATOMS: atom_id res chain seq x y z
N ASN A 1 8.64 -7.41 -23.92
CA ASN A 1 8.51 -8.08 -22.66
C ASN A 1 7.45 -9.18 -22.75
N ASP A 2 7.86 -10.44 -22.53
CA ASP A 2 7.00 -11.60 -22.79
C ASP A 2 5.75 -11.64 -21.93
N TRP A 3 5.86 -11.30 -20.64
CA TRP A 3 4.69 -11.32 -19.77
C TRP A 3 3.66 -10.26 -20.20
N SER A 4 4.10 -9.13 -20.66
CA SER A 4 3.21 -8.07 -21.13
C SER A 4 2.39 -8.53 -22.34
N LYS A 5 3.02 -9.23 -23.28
CA LYS A 5 2.33 -9.81 -24.44
C LYS A 5 1.31 -10.87 -24.01
N THR A 6 1.68 -11.72 -23.06
CA THR A 6 0.80 -12.75 -22.54
C THR A 6 -0.41 -12.13 -21.84
N VAL A 7 -0.20 -11.11 -21.02
CA VAL A 7 -1.28 -10.39 -20.33
C VAL A 7 -2.22 -9.73 -21.33
N ARG A 8 -1.68 -9.10 -22.38
CA ARG A 8 -2.50 -8.46 -23.42
C ARG A 8 -3.29 -9.50 -24.23
N ALA A 9 -2.70 -10.64 -24.52
CA ALA A 9 -3.41 -11.74 -25.19
C ALA A 9 -4.57 -12.23 -24.33
N ASN A 10 -4.37 -12.38 -23.03
CA ASN A 10 -5.43 -12.75 -22.12
C ASN A 10 -6.53 -11.69 -22.05
N ALA A 11 -6.17 -10.41 -22.05
CA ALA A 11 -7.14 -9.32 -22.08
C ALA A 11 -7.98 -9.37 -23.36
N ASN A 12 -7.34 -9.62 -24.52
CA ASN A 12 -8.03 -9.76 -25.79
C ASN A 12 -9.01 -10.94 -25.80
N SER A 13 -8.73 -11.96 -25.00
CA SER A 13 -9.65 -13.08 -24.83
C SER A 13 -10.72 -12.81 -23.76
N GLY A 14 -10.76 -11.61 -23.19
CA GLY A 14 -11.74 -11.21 -22.18
C GLY A 14 -11.38 -11.55 -20.74
N THR A 15 -10.16 -12.03 -20.47
CA THR A 15 -9.74 -12.45 -19.13
C THR A 15 -9.15 -11.32 -18.29
N ILE A 16 -8.51 -10.30 -18.91
CA ILE A 16 -7.87 -9.18 -18.20
C ILE A 16 -8.15 -7.88 -18.95
N SER A 17 -8.63 -6.86 -18.24
CA SER A 17 -8.90 -5.54 -18.82
C SER A 17 -7.61 -4.73 -19.02
N ASP A 18 -7.68 -3.69 -19.85
CA ASP A 18 -6.57 -2.76 -20.06
C ASP A 18 -6.13 -2.09 -18.76
N THR A 19 -7.07 -1.73 -17.89
CA THR A 19 -6.77 -1.14 -16.61
C THR A 19 -5.92 -2.09 -15.74
N LYS A 20 -6.28 -3.37 -15.72
CA LYS A 20 -5.53 -4.38 -14.96
C LYS A 20 -4.12 -4.58 -15.51
N ILE A 21 -3.95 -4.52 -16.84
CA ILE A 21 -2.64 -4.56 -17.47
C ILE A 21 -1.79 -3.39 -16.98
N LYS A 22 -2.35 -2.18 -16.97
CA LYS A 22 -1.64 -0.97 -16.51
C LYS A 22 -1.31 -1.04 -15.02
N GLN A 23 -2.18 -1.63 -14.22
CA GLN A 23 -1.91 -1.86 -12.80
C GLN A 23 -0.71 -2.79 -12.61
N GLN A 24 -0.65 -3.89 -13.35
CA GLN A 24 0.48 -4.80 -13.27
C GLN A 24 1.78 -4.15 -13.77
N GLU A 25 1.72 -3.38 -14.83
CA GLU A 25 2.87 -2.61 -15.32
C GLU A 25 3.35 -1.60 -14.28
N TYR A 26 2.43 -0.95 -13.60
CA TYR A 26 2.76 0.01 -12.53
C TYR A 26 3.51 -0.66 -11.37
N TRP A 27 3.00 -1.79 -10.89
CA TRP A 27 3.66 -2.50 -9.78
C TRP A 27 4.98 -3.11 -10.19
N THR A 28 5.12 -3.51 -11.45
CA THR A 28 6.40 -3.99 -12.01
C THR A 28 7.44 -2.87 -11.97
N ALA A 29 7.05 -1.68 -12.42
CA ALA A 29 7.92 -0.51 -12.41
C ALA A 29 8.25 -0.07 -10.99
N PHE A 30 7.28 -0.08 -10.09
CA PHE A 30 7.50 0.24 -8.68
C PHE A 30 8.51 -0.71 -8.05
N ARG A 31 8.34 -2.01 -8.27
CA ARG A 31 9.25 -3.02 -7.73
C ARG A 31 10.68 -2.80 -8.20
N LYS A 32 10.86 -2.51 -9.49
CA LYS A 32 12.16 -2.20 -10.05
C LYS A 32 12.78 -0.97 -9.40
N HIS A 33 11.98 0.08 -9.26
CA HIS A 33 12.42 1.33 -8.61
C HIS A 33 12.86 1.10 -7.17
N ALA A 34 12.10 0.32 -6.42
CA ALA A 34 12.43 -0.03 -5.04
C ALA A 34 13.72 -0.86 -4.95
N LEU A 35 13.89 -1.84 -5.85
CA LEU A 35 15.11 -2.64 -5.91
C LEU A 35 16.33 -1.78 -6.24
N ASP A 36 16.19 -0.85 -7.18
CA ASP A 36 17.28 0.08 -7.55
C ASP A 36 17.66 0.99 -6.38
N ARG A 37 16.70 1.35 -5.53
CA ARG A 37 16.92 2.16 -4.33
C ARG A 37 17.39 1.33 -3.13
N LYS A 38 17.48 0.01 -3.26
CA LYS A 38 17.95 -0.91 -2.22
C LYS A 38 17.15 -0.77 -0.93
N VAL A 39 15.83 -0.66 -1.04
CA VAL A 39 14.94 -0.56 0.12
C VAL A 39 15.02 -1.83 0.96
N ALA A 40 14.77 -1.70 2.28
CA ALA A 40 14.81 -2.82 3.21
C ALA A 40 13.55 -3.70 3.14
N PHE A 41 12.42 -3.12 2.77
CA PHE A 41 11.15 -3.87 2.68
C PHE A 41 11.09 -4.65 1.37
N LYS A 42 10.25 -5.70 1.36
CA LYS A 42 10.11 -6.58 0.20
C LYS A 42 8.82 -6.26 -0.56
N VAL A 43 8.95 -6.04 -1.86
CA VAL A 43 7.82 -5.85 -2.77
C VAL A 43 7.47 -7.21 -3.36
N GLN A 44 6.21 -7.61 -3.23
CA GLN A 44 5.76 -8.91 -3.75
C GLN A 44 5.70 -8.92 -5.27
N LYS A 45 5.48 -10.10 -5.86
CA LYS A 45 5.32 -10.27 -7.30
C LYS A 45 4.20 -9.37 -7.81
N PRO A 46 4.44 -8.55 -8.86
CA PRO A 46 3.41 -7.69 -9.43
C PRO A 46 2.26 -8.49 -10.03
N LEU A 47 1.04 -8.12 -9.68
CA LEU A 47 -0.18 -8.75 -10.15
C LEU A 47 -1.10 -7.72 -10.80
N PRO A 48 -2.02 -8.14 -11.71
CA PRO A 48 -2.93 -7.22 -12.40
C PRO A 48 -4.10 -6.81 -11.50
N GLN A 49 -3.79 -6.00 -10.49
CA GLN A 49 -4.75 -5.57 -9.48
C GLN A 49 -4.38 -4.18 -8.97
N HIS A 50 -5.34 -3.49 -8.35
CA HIS A 50 -5.15 -2.11 -7.92
C HIS A 50 -4.38 -1.96 -6.61
N TRP A 51 -3.86 -3.04 -6.07
CA TRP A 51 -3.16 -3.04 -4.78
C TRP A 51 -1.98 -4.01 -4.79
N THR A 52 -1.03 -3.76 -3.87
CA THR A 52 0.03 -4.70 -3.54
C THR A 52 0.35 -4.58 -2.04
N ASN A 53 0.82 -5.64 -1.44
CA ASN A 53 1.06 -5.69 0.00
C ASN A 53 2.54 -5.69 0.35
N ILE A 54 2.86 -5.06 1.49
CA ILE A 54 4.19 -5.04 2.10
C ILE A 54 4.05 -5.62 3.50
N ALA A 55 4.85 -6.65 3.81
CA ALA A 55 4.84 -7.26 5.13
C ALA A 55 5.44 -6.31 6.17
N ILE A 56 4.88 -6.33 7.38
CA ILE A 56 5.36 -5.50 8.49
C ILE A 56 5.83 -6.34 9.69
N GLY A 57 6.00 -7.65 9.49
CA GLY A 57 6.65 -8.52 10.45
C GLY A 57 5.76 -9.14 11.52
N LYS A 58 4.44 -9.07 11.39
CA LYS A 58 3.52 -9.73 12.31
C LYS A 58 2.27 -10.18 11.55
N SER A 59 1.83 -11.41 11.79
CA SER A 59 0.59 -11.93 11.22
C SER A 59 -0.60 -11.07 11.66
N GLY A 60 -1.51 -10.82 10.74
CA GLY A 60 -2.69 -9.98 11.01
C GLY A 60 -2.45 -8.49 10.77
N PHE A 61 -1.24 -8.10 10.37
CA PHE A 61 -0.87 -6.72 10.06
C PHE A 61 -0.06 -6.68 8.77
N HIS A 62 -0.40 -5.77 7.88
CA HIS A 62 0.42 -5.53 6.68
C HIS A 62 0.12 -4.13 6.14
N LEU A 63 0.99 -3.64 5.28
CA LEU A 63 0.72 -2.42 4.53
C LEU A 63 0.13 -2.81 3.17
N SER A 64 -0.93 -2.12 2.76
CA SER A 64 -1.47 -2.22 1.41
C SER A 64 -1.20 -0.93 0.67
N LEU A 65 -0.56 -1.04 -0.50
CA LEU A 65 -0.39 0.09 -1.41
C LEU A 65 -1.53 0.02 -2.40
N ILE A 66 -2.23 1.13 -2.61
CA ILE A 66 -3.44 1.14 -3.42
C ILE A 66 -3.37 2.29 -4.42
N VAL A 67 -3.80 2.03 -5.65
CA VAL A 67 -3.95 3.05 -6.69
C VAL A 67 -5.40 3.09 -7.15
N ASN A 68 -5.96 4.29 -7.31
CA ASN A 68 -7.34 4.50 -7.70
C ASN A 68 -7.42 5.66 -8.70
N SER A 69 -7.51 5.33 -10.00
CA SER A 69 -7.55 6.34 -11.05
C SER A 69 -8.86 7.13 -11.07
N ALA A 70 -9.96 6.53 -10.64
CA ALA A 70 -11.25 7.21 -10.61
C ALA A 70 -11.25 8.37 -9.61
N LYS A 71 -10.47 8.24 -8.53
CA LYS A 71 -10.35 9.28 -7.50
C LYS A 71 -9.04 10.07 -7.59
N ASN A 72 -8.20 9.81 -8.59
CA ASN A 72 -6.86 10.40 -8.67
C ASN A 72 -6.09 10.25 -7.37
N GLU A 73 -6.04 9.03 -6.85
CA GLU A 73 -5.51 8.77 -5.52
C GLU A 73 -4.52 7.62 -5.53
N ILE A 74 -3.42 7.80 -4.80
CA ILE A 74 -2.56 6.69 -4.36
C ILE A 74 -2.58 6.72 -2.83
N ARG A 75 -2.47 5.55 -2.18
CA ARG A 75 -2.53 5.53 -0.74
C ARG A 75 -1.82 4.33 -0.14
N ILE A 76 -1.50 4.45 1.14
CA ILE A 76 -0.97 3.38 1.98
C ILE A 76 -1.97 3.14 3.10
N ASP A 77 -2.39 1.90 3.29
CA ASP A 77 -3.21 1.48 4.41
C ASP A 77 -2.39 0.53 5.29
N LEU A 78 -2.20 0.87 6.57
CA LEU A 78 -1.81 -0.15 7.54
C LEU A 78 -3.07 -0.93 7.87
N GLU A 79 -3.15 -2.15 7.38
CA GLU A 79 -4.31 -2.99 7.57
C GLU A 79 -4.16 -3.84 8.81
N ILE A 80 -5.16 -3.76 9.70
CA ILE A 80 -5.21 -4.50 10.97
C ILE A 80 -6.30 -5.53 10.83
N ASN A 81 -5.90 -6.80 10.65
CA ASN A 81 -6.81 -7.91 10.39
C ASN A 81 -6.49 -9.11 11.30
N SER A 82 -6.00 -8.82 12.50
CA SER A 82 -5.76 -9.83 13.52
C SER A 82 -7.08 -10.36 14.10
N PRO A 83 -7.06 -11.49 14.84
CA PRO A 83 -8.27 -11.95 15.54
C PRO A 83 -8.84 -10.93 16.51
N THR A 84 -8.01 -10.01 17.03
CA THR A 84 -8.40 -8.94 17.95
C THR A 84 -8.26 -7.56 17.29
N ALA A 85 -8.61 -7.46 16.01
CA ALA A 85 -8.35 -6.25 15.20
C ALA A 85 -8.90 -4.97 15.83
N LYS A 86 -10.12 -4.99 16.34
CA LYS A 86 -10.73 -3.79 16.93
C LYS A 86 -10.03 -3.34 18.19
N GLN A 87 -9.65 -4.28 19.06
CA GLN A 87 -8.88 -3.99 20.26
C GLN A 87 -7.49 -3.48 19.92
N ASP A 88 -6.83 -4.11 18.95
CA ASP A 88 -5.49 -3.71 18.50
C ASP A 88 -5.52 -2.30 17.92
N PHE A 89 -6.51 -2.00 17.09
CA PHE A 89 -6.71 -0.66 16.54
C PHE A 89 -6.89 0.37 17.66
N ASP A 90 -7.78 0.08 18.61
CA ASP A 90 -8.07 1.00 19.70
C ASP A 90 -6.84 1.24 20.57
N THR A 91 -6.04 0.21 20.82
CA THR A 91 -4.80 0.33 21.58
C THR A 91 -3.79 1.21 20.85
N LEU A 92 -3.59 0.97 19.56
CA LEU A 92 -2.65 1.78 18.77
C LEU A 92 -3.08 3.24 18.69
N LYS A 93 -4.38 3.46 18.49
CA LYS A 93 -4.90 4.82 18.40
C LYS A 93 -4.78 5.56 19.72
N SER A 94 -5.21 4.94 20.82
CA SER A 94 -5.22 5.62 22.12
C SER A 94 -3.80 5.93 22.62
N LYS A 95 -2.83 5.08 22.31
CA LYS A 95 -1.45 5.27 22.77
C LYS A 95 -0.61 6.11 21.83
N TYR A 96 -0.83 6.05 20.53
CA TYR A 96 0.16 6.52 19.56
C TYR A 96 -0.37 7.47 18.49
N GLU A 97 -1.65 7.85 18.51
CA GLU A 97 -2.22 8.70 17.44
C GLU A 97 -1.43 9.98 17.24
N GLU A 98 -1.13 10.71 18.31
CA GLU A 98 -0.40 11.97 18.19
C GLU A 98 1.04 11.73 17.76
N ASP A 99 1.71 10.73 18.33
CA ASP A 99 3.07 10.40 17.94
C ASP A 99 3.16 10.01 16.46
N ALA A 100 2.16 9.29 15.94
CA ALA A 100 2.10 8.92 14.54
C ALA A 100 1.92 10.13 13.63
N ARG A 101 1.11 11.08 14.05
CA ARG A 101 0.93 12.34 13.30
C ARG A 101 2.26 13.08 13.14
N ILE A 102 3.06 13.10 14.19
CA ILE A 102 4.37 13.76 14.16
C ILE A 102 5.38 12.96 13.35
N ALA A 103 5.43 11.64 13.53
CA ALA A 103 6.44 10.79 12.91
C ALA A 103 6.15 10.48 11.45
N ILE A 104 4.88 10.39 11.04
CA ILE A 104 4.51 10.01 9.68
C ILE A 104 3.88 11.19 8.94
N SER A 105 2.68 11.62 9.35
CA SER A 105 1.97 12.72 8.69
C SER A 105 0.78 13.17 9.54
N PRO A 106 0.48 14.48 9.58
CA PRO A 106 -0.74 14.97 10.20
C PRO A 106 -2.01 14.57 9.45
N ASP A 107 -1.86 14.07 8.21
CA ASP A 107 -2.98 13.69 7.35
C ASP A 107 -3.40 12.23 7.51
N LEU A 108 -2.82 11.50 8.46
CA LEU A 108 -3.23 10.12 8.75
C LEU A 108 -4.70 10.05 9.11
N GLU A 109 -5.40 9.07 8.53
CA GLU A 109 -6.79 8.77 8.85
C GLU A 109 -6.87 7.46 9.63
N TRP A 110 -7.49 7.50 10.78
CA TRP A 110 -7.67 6.32 11.64
C TRP A 110 -9.07 5.77 11.40
N CYS A 111 -9.16 4.66 10.68
CA CYS A 111 -10.41 4.09 10.20
C CYS A 111 -10.74 2.80 10.94
N ARG A 112 -11.59 2.89 11.97
CA ARG A 112 -11.98 1.71 12.75
C ARG A 112 -12.83 0.74 11.96
N LEU A 113 -13.74 1.24 11.12
CA LEU A 113 -14.62 0.45 10.25
C LEU A 113 -15.44 -0.58 11.05
N ASP A 114 -16.32 -0.06 11.91
CA ASP A 114 -17.09 -0.90 12.85
C ASP A 114 -17.89 -2.02 12.20
N SER A 115 -18.31 -1.83 10.95
CA SER A 115 -19.07 -2.84 10.21
C SER A 115 -18.20 -3.88 9.51
N ARG A 116 -16.87 -3.77 9.60
CA ARG A 116 -15.93 -4.70 8.96
C ARG A 116 -15.08 -5.41 10.00
N LYS A 117 -14.51 -6.56 9.61
CA LYS A 117 -13.58 -7.29 10.46
C LYS A 117 -12.27 -6.52 10.65
N SER A 118 -11.76 -5.92 9.60
CA SER A 118 -10.48 -5.19 9.63
C SER A 118 -10.66 -3.73 10.02
N SER A 119 -9.57 -3.12 10.48
CA SER A 119 -9.45 -1.67 10.69
C SER A 119 -8.18 -1.22 9.97
N MET A 120 -8.02 0.09 9.76
CA MET A 120 -6.83 0.56 9.05
C MET A 120 -6.42 1.96 9.46
N VAL A 121 -5.13 2.25 9.27
CA VAL A 121 -4.57 3.59 9.37
C VAL A 121 -4.12 3.97 7.96
N ARG A 122 -4.63 5.08 7.43
CA ARG A 122 -4.53 5.43 6.01
C ARG A 122 -3.82 6.74 5.78
N LEU A 123 -2.99 6.77 4.75
CA LEU A 123 -2.41 8.00 4.21
C LEU A 123 -2.59 8.02 2.70
N SER A 124 -3.17 9.10 2.19
CA SER A 124 -3.47 9.26 0.76
C SER A 124 -2.71 10.45 0.17
N ALA A 125 -2.48 10.39 -1.15
CA ALA A 125 -1.95 11.52 -1.91
C ALA A 125 -2.68 11.61 -3.25
N SER A 126 -2.77 12.84 -3.79
CA SER A 126 -3.47 13.10 -5.06
C SER A 126 -2.54 12.86 -6.23
N HIS A 127 -2.61 11.68 -6.80
CA HIS A 127 -1.86 11.28 -8.00
C HIS A 127 -2.67 10.30 -8.83
N ASN A 128 -2.53 10.38 -10.14
CA ASN A 128 -3.12 9.39 -11.04
C ASN A 128 -2.04 8.43 -11.50
N PHE A 129 -2.19 7.15 -11.17
CA PHE A 129 -1.20 6.13 -11.53
C PHE A 129 -1.08 5.94 -13.05
N LEU A 130 -2.06 6.37 -13.82
CA LEU A 130 -2.00 6.31 -15.28
C LEU A 130 -1.08 7.38 -15.88
N ASN A 131 -0.71 8.40 -15.11
CA ASN A 131 0.19 9.45 -15.56
C ASN A 131 1.65 9.01 -15.44
N GLN A 132 2.19 8.41 -16.51
CA GLN A 132 3.54 7.85 -16.51
C GLN A 132 4.64 8.87 -16.25
N SER A 133 4.47 10.12 -16.67
CA SER A 133 5.46 11.17 -16.45
C SER A 133 5.64 11.52 -14.97
N ASN A 134 4.72 11.07 -14.13
CA ASN A 134 4.71 11.36 -12.70
C ASN A 134 5.07 10.12 -11.85
N HIS A 135 5.37 8.98 -12.48
CA HIS A 135 5.60 7.73 -11.76
C HIS A 135 6.76 7.79 -10.78
N GLU A 136 7.86 8.43 -11.14
CA GLU A 136 9.02 8.53 -10.25
C GLU A 136 8.65 9.24 -8.95
N ILE A 137 7.89 10.33 -9.03
CA ILE A 137 7.40 11.08 -7.86
C ILE A 137 6.49 10.19 -7.01
N GLN A 138 5.60 9.43 -7.66
CA GLN A 138 4.68 8.52 -6.96
C GLN A 138 5.44 7.40 -6.23
N PHE A 139 6.42 6.80 -6.91
CA PHE A 139 7.22 5.72 -6.33
C PHE A 139 8.07 6.21 -5.15
N ASP A 140 8.65 7.40 -5.27
CA ASP A 140 9.40 8.02 -4.17
C ASP A 140 8.49 8.30 -2.98
N TRP A 141 7.26 8.75 -3.22
CA TRP A 141 6.27 8.95 -2.17
C TRP A 141 5.95 7.63 -1.45
N PHE A 142 5.70 6.57 -2.19
CA PHE A 142 5.45 5.26 -1.60
C PHE A 142 6.64 4.80 -0.74
N ILE A 143 7.85 4.89 -1.27
CA ILE A 143 9.06 4.44 -0.54
C ILE A 143 9.21 5.22 0.75
N GLU A 144 9.11 6.54 0.68
CA GLU A 144 9.26 7.40 1.86
C GLU A 144 8.27 7.01 2.96
N TYR A 145 6.99 6.90 2.60
CA TYR A 145 5.96 6.66 3.60
C TYR A 145 5.84 5.20 4.03
N ILE A 146 6.16 4.25 3.17
CA ILE A 146 6.30 2.84 3.59
C ILE A 146 7.35 2.74 4.70
N GLU A 147 8.50 3.38 4.51
CA GLU A 147 9.57 3.35 5.51
C GLU A 147 9.14 4.02 6.81
N LYS A 148 8.44 5.15 6.72
CA LYS A 148 7.92 5.83 7.91
C LYS A 148 6.90 4.97 8.65
N PHE A 149 5.97 4.33 7.94
CA PHE A 149 5.01 3.40 8.53
C PHE A 149 5.70 2.23 9.24
N ILE A 150 6.65 1.60 8.57
CA ILE A 150 7.36 0.45 9.13
C ILE A 150 8.17 0.88 10.36
N ASN A 151 8.95 1.94 10.26
CA ASN A 151 9.79 2.39 11.35
C ASN A 151 8.99 2.80 12.58
N PHE A 152 7.81 3.38 12.36
CA PHE A 152 6.96 3.79 13.48
C PHE A 152 6.14 2.64 14.04
N PHE A 153 5.42 1.91 13.21
CA PHE A 153 4.42 0.93 13.66
C PHE A 153 4.99 -0.45 14.00
N LYS A 154 6.01 -0.91 13.30
CA LYS A 154 6.52 -2.27 13.50
C LYS A 154 6.88 -2.57 14.96
N PRO A 155 7.68 -1.74 15.66
CA PRO A 155 8.00 -2.02 17.05
C PRO A 155 6.77 -1.96 17.96
N LYS A 156 5.79 -1.11 17.65
CA LYS A 156 4.59 -0.95 18.45
C LYS A 156 3.61 -2.11 18.27
N ILE A 157 3.47 -2.58 17.03
CA ILE A 157 2.65 -3.74 16.69
C ILE A 157 3.17 -4.98 17.41
N GLN A 158 4.48 -5.13 17.51
CA GLN A 158 5.09 -6.29 18.17
C GLN A 158 4.81 -6.33 19.67
N LEU A 159 4.41 -5.23 20.26
CA LEU A 159 4.04 -5.14 21.68
C LEU A 159 2.58 -5.48 21.96
N LEU A 160 1.77 -5.65 20.93
CA LEU A 160 0.34 -5.95 21.09
C LEU A 160 0.07 -7.38 21.55
#